data_563d616c6375468707e38383fee6a5d0
#
_entry.id   563d616c6375468707e38383fee6a5d0
#
_cell.length_a   1.000
_cell.length_b   1.000
_cell.length_c   1.000
_cell.angle_alpha   90.00
_cell.angle_beta   90.00
_cell.angle_gamma   90.00
#
_symmetry.space_group_name_H-M   'P 1'
#
loop_
_entity.id
_entity.type
_entity.pdbx_description
1 polymer ?
#
loop_
_entity_poly.entity_id
_entity_poly.type
_entity_poly.pdbx_seq_one_letter_code
_entity_poly.pdbx_strand_id
1 'polypeptide(L)'
;MTIRTLLISVLMTLVCVNAGATKKIAFPGGKCTLFRVTLKDKKGTPYSLSHPDIYLSEKALQRRAKQKIELDSTDLPINPYYIEEVQKQGVTTISKSKWNNTLLIRVGNDSNDGKIEQKVGNIEQKVGNIEKKVRNIELLPFVKSVRRVYVVPDSIETDTCLKIEKDTTAINRGNAYGDALMQIKMLNGVKLHEAGYRGKGMTIAIIDGGFMNVDRMPLLKNVNILGARNFTFPATDNVYRELDHGTAVLSCMATNQPGRMIGTAPEASFWLLRSEFGPTESEAEEDYWAAAAEFADSVGVDIINSSLGYHDFDYKATSHTYRQLNGYTALISRTASMLADKGIVITNSAGNDGENHWKKITVPADADNILTVGALQRDSMNALFSSVGNTVDGRIKPDVMALGHECALIKGNGQITRGNGTSFASPITCGMVACLWQALPHCTAKQIIKIVHESADRYEYPDNIFGYGIPDFWEAYIKGSGLNLME
;
A
#
# COMPACT_ATOMS: atom_id res chain seq x y z
N MET A 1 -39.70 -25.41 39.51
CA MET A 1 -38.71 -24.44 40.03
C MET A 1 -37.87 -23.96 38.85
N THR A 2 -37.98 -22.70 38.59
CA THR A 2 -37.70 -21.98 37.36
C THR A 2 -36.21 -21.83 37.01
N ILE A 3 -35.85 -22.23 35.80
CA ILE A 3 -34.56 -21.97 35.18
C ILE A 3 -34.57 -20.50 34.68
N ARG A 4 -33.74 -19.64 35.28
CA ARG A 4 -33.47 -18.29 34.78
C ARG A 4 -32.43 -18.35 33.70
N THR A 5 -32.83 -18.10 32.47
CA THR A 5 -32.00 -17.85 31.31
C THR A 5 -31.29 -16.52 31.46
N LEU A 6 -30.00 -16.51 31.57
CA LEU A 6 -29.15 -15.30 31.55
C LEU A 6 -28.90 -14.92 30.10
N LEU A 7 -29.58 -13.90 29.59
CA LEU A 7 -29.25 -13.25 28.34
C LEU A 7 -27.99 -12.40 28.54
N ILE A 8 -26.87 -12.83 27.97
CA ILE A 8 -25.69 -11.98 27.79
C ILE A 8 -25.96 -11.18 26.53
N SER A 9 -26.28 -9.91 26.69
CA SER A 9 -26.35 -8.94 25.61
C SER A 9 -24.92 -8.62 25.20
N VAL A 10 -24.50 -9.14 24.05
CA VAL A 10 -23.30 -8.69 23.34
C VAL A 10 -23.60 -7.25 22.88
N LEU A 11 -23.00 -6.30 23.55
CA LEU A 11 -22.97 -4.90 23.14
C LEU A 11 -22.03 -4.79 21.93
N MET A 12 -22.57 -5.00 20.72
CA MET A 12 -21.93 -4.54 19.50
C MET A 12 -21.84 -3.02 19.61
N THR A 13 -20.65 -2.50 19.85
CA THR A 13 -20.35 -1.09 19.63
C THR A 13 -20.49 -0.83 18.13
N LEU A 14 -21.69 -0.39 17.75
CA LEU A 14 -21.94 0.20 16.46
C LEU A 14 -21.04 1.43 16.36
N VAL A 15 -19.91 1.30 15.69
CA VAL A 15 -19.22 2.46 15.13
C VAL A 15 -20.25 3.05 14.16
N CYS A 16 -20.82 4.19 14.51
CA CYS A 16 -21.59 4.98 13.58
C CYS A 16 -20.67 5.42 12.44
N VAL A 17 -20.52 4.56 11.46
CA VAL A 17 -20.15 4.97 10.12
C VAL A 17 -21.31 5.85 9.68
N ASN A 18 -21.08 7.14 9.50
CA ASN A 18 -22.00 7.97 8.72
C ASN A 18 -22.00 7.37 7.32
N ALA A 19 -22.92 6.45 7.08
CA ALA A 19 -23.12 5.80 5.81
C ALA A 19 -23.58 6.88 4.83
N GLY A 20 -22.65 7.36 4.03
CA GLY A 20 -23.00 7.97 2.76
C GLY A 20 -23.93 6.99 2.04
N ALA A 21 -25.00 7.46 1.39
CA ALA A 21 -25.93 6.58 0.71
C ALA A 21 -25.18 5.77 -0.35
N THR A 22 -25.04 4.47 -0.15
CA THR A 22 -24.49 3.57 -1.16
C THR A 22 -25.45 3.46 -2.33
N LYS A 23 -24.90 3.46 -3.54
CA LYS A 23 -25.69 3.29 -4.77
C LYS A 23 -25.23 2.03 -5.49
N LYS A 24 -26.18 1.14 -5.77
CA LYS A 24 -25.91 -0.04 -6.58
C LYS A 24 -25.89 0.35 -8.05
N ILE A 25 -24.78 0.07 -8.72
CA ILE A 25 -24.58 0.34 -10.16
C ILE A 25 -24.09 -0.92 -10.87
N ALA A 26 -24.31 -1.01 -12.18
CA ALA A 26 -23.65 -2.04 -13.00
C ALA A 26 -22.14 -1.87 -12.92
N PHE A 27 -21.39 -2.98 -12.97
CA PHE A 27 -19.91 -2.89 -12.92
C PHE A 27 -19.39 -2.00 -14.05
N PRO A 28 -18.64 -0.94 -13.76
CA PRO A 28 -18.10 -0.05 -14.79
C PRO A 28 -17.11 -0.84 -15.67
N GLY A 29 -17.31 -0.77 -17.00
CA GLY A 29 -16.53 -1.56 -17.95
C GLY A 29 -17.15 -2.89 -18.36
N GLY A 30 -18.33 -3.24 -17.83
CA GLY A 30 -19.13 -4.40 -18.23
C GLY A 30 -18.57 -5.74 -17.76
N LYS A 31 -19.31 -6.82 -18.09
CA LYS A 31 -18.92 -8.19 -17.72
C LYS A 31 -17.59 -8.59 -18.36
N CYS A 32 -16.62 -8.96 -17.54
CA CYS A 32 -15.36 -9.49 -18.02
C CYS A 32 -14.70 -10.38 -16.96
N THR A 33 -13.66 -11.08 -17.39
CA THR A 33 -12.78 -11.84 -16.49
C THR A 33 -11.36 -11.32 -16.67
N LEU A 34 -10.64 -11.19 -15.56
CA LEU A 34 -9.24 -10.78 -15.58
C LEU A 34 -8.34 -12.01 -15.42
N PHE A 35 -7.31 -12.06 -16.27
CA PHE A 35 -6.30 -13.09 -16.23
C PHE A 35 -4.91 -12.48 -16.10
N ARG A 36 -4.07 -13.11 -15.29
CA ARG A 36 -2.64 -12.83 -15.22
C ARG A 36 -1.90 -13.73 -16.18
N VAL A 37 -1.26 -13.14 -17.18
CA VAL A 37 -0.36 -13.80 -18.12
C VAL A 37 1.06 -13.67 -17.56
N THR A 38 1.71 -14.79 -17.28
CA THR A 38 3.13 -14.81 -16.88
C THR A 38 3.97 -15.06 -18.13
N LEU A 39 4.96 -14.22 -18.38
CA LEU A 39 5.89 -14.32 -19.48
C LEU A 39 7.16 -15.08 -19.04
N LYS A 40 7.81 -15.76 -19.98
CA LYS A 40 9.05 -16.51 -19.72
C LYS A 40 10.25 -15.59 -19.53
N ASP A 41 10.30 -14.50 -20.29
CA ASP A 41 11.45 -13.60 -20.37
C ASP A 41 11.03 -12.24 -20.99
N LYS A 42 12.01 -11.40 -21.30
CA LYS A 42 11.87 -10.14 -22.05
C LYS A 42 12.69 -10.16 -23.36
N LYS A 43 13.01 -11.35 -23.88
CA LYS A 43 13.91 -11.52 -25.00
C LYS A 43 13.47 -10.69 -26.21
N GLY A 44 14.45 -10.01 -26.84
CA GLY A 44 14.18 -9.14 -27.98
C GLY A 44 13.49 -7.82 -27.62
N THR A 45 13.45 -7.43 -26.34
CA THR A 45 12.98 -6.09 -25.96
C THR A 45 13.86 -5.01 -26.62
N PRO A 46 13.27 -3.91 -27.12
CA PRO A 46 14.03 -2.79 -27.68
C PRO A 46 14.74 -1.93 -26.63
N TYR A 47 14.45 -2.18 -25.34
CA TYR A 47 15.07 -1.45 -24.23
C TYR A 47 16.43 -2.03 -23.86
N SER A 48 17.34 -1.17 -23.40
CA SER A 48 18.70 -1.55 -23.01
C SER A 48 19.06 -1.01 -21.62
N LEU A 49 19.88 -1.75 -20.89
CA LEU A 49 20.46 -1.28 -19.61
C LEU A 49 21.47 -0.13 -19.81
N SER A 50 21.99 0.08 -21.03
CA SER A 50 22.88 1.20 -21.37
C SER A 50 22.11 2.52 -21.58
N HIS A 51 20.80 2.50 -21.73
CA HIS A 51 19.95 3.68 -21.94
C HIS A 51 18.76 3.64 -20.97
N PRO A 52 19.01 3.66 -19.65
CA PRO A 52 17.97 3.53 -18.63
C PRO A 52 17.09 4.78 -18.51
N ASP A 53 17.54 5.92 -18.98
CA ASP A 53 16.84 7.21 -19.01
C ASP A 53 15.50 7.16 -19.77
N ILE A 54 15.32 6.17 -20.64
CA ILE A 54 14.06 5.95 -21.37
C ILE A 54 12.93 5.43 -20.44
N TYR A 55 13.28 4.74 -19.33
CA TYR A 55 12.30 4.10 -18.45
C TYR A 55 12.49 4.37 -16.94
N LEU A 56 13.57 5.06 -16.56
CA LEU A 56 13.83 5.54 -15.20
C LEU A 56 14.11 7.04 -15.23
N SER A 57 13.53 7.77 -14.28
CA SER A 57 13.84 9.20 -14.12
C SER A 57 15.27 9.42 -13.65
N GLU A 58 15.78 10.62 -13.86
CA GLU A 58 17.09 11.03 -13.34
C GLU A 58 17.20 10.81 -11.83
N LYS A 59 16.15 11.14 -11.06
CA LYS A 59 16.10 10.91 -9.61
C LYS A 59 16.19 9.43 -9.25
N ALA A 60 15.56 8.53 -10.01
CA ALA A 60 15.68 7.09 -9.82
C ALA A 60 17.10 6.59 -10.09
N LEU A 61 17.75 7.09 -11.12
CA LEU A 61 19.14 6.77 -11.45
C LEU A 61 20.11 7.29 -10.39
N GLN A 62 19.93 8.52 -9.91
CA GLN A 62 20.72 9.13 -8.84
C GLN A 62 20.57 8.34 -7.53
N ARG A 63 19.34 7.90 -7.16
CA ARG A 63 19.11 7.06 -5.98
C ARG A 63 19.91 5.76 -6.04
N ARG A 64 19.87 5.06 -7.20
CA ARG A 64 20.63 3.82 -7.41
C ARG A 64 22.13 4.05 -7.37
N ALA A 65 22.63 5.07 -8.07
CA ALA A 65 24.05 5.42 -8.08
C ALA A 65 24.57 5.73 -6.67
N LYS A 66 23.82 6.52 -5.89
CA LYS A 66 24.16 6.86 -4.49
C LYS A 66 24.26 5.62 -3.60
N GLN A 67 23.41 4.63 -3.82
CA GLN A 67 23.39 3.37 -3.05
C GLN A 67 24.24 2.26 -3.71
N LYS A 68 24.94 2.54 -4.81
CA LYS A 68 25.76 1.58 -5.56
C LYS A 68 24.96 0.36 -6.05
N ILE A 69 23.72 0.60 -6.51
CA ILE A 69 22.84 -0.42 -7.06
C ILE A 69 22.97 -0.44 -8.58
N GLU A 70 23.38 -1.59 -9.12
CA GLU A 70 23.44 -1.81 -10.55
C GLU A 70 22.06 -2.09 -11.14
N LEU A 71 21.88 -1.73 -12.41
CA LEU A 71 20.68 -2.10 -13.17
C LEU A 71 20.78 -3.54 -13.65
N ASP A 72 19.68 -4.25 -13.62
CA ASP A 72 19.58 -5.63 -14.08
C ASP A 72 18.39 -5.85 -15.03
N SER A 73 18.22 -7.09 -15.48
CA SER A 73 17.15 -7.46 -16.43
C SER A 73 15.74 -7.22 -15.88
N THR A 74 15.56 -7.12 -14.56
CA THR A 74 14.26 -6.80 -13.95
C THR A 74 13.85 -5.36 -14.23
N ASP A 75 14.83 -4.45 -14.40
CA ASP A 75 14.58 -3.04 -14.69
C ASP A 75 14.07 -2.80 -16.12
N LEU A 76 14.40 -3.69 -17.06
CA LEU A 76 13.96 -3.56 -18.44
C LEU A 76 12.43 -3.68 -18.55
N PRO A 77 11.76 -2.79 -19.31
CA PRO A 77 10.36 -2.95 -19.63
C PRO A 77 10.07 -4.25 -20.38
N ILE A 78 8.83 -4.74 -20.25
CA ILE A 78 8.34 -5.89 -21.02
C ILE A 78 8.45 -5.58 -22.51
N ASN A 79 8.82 -6.61 -23.31
CA ASN A 79 8.91 -6.48 -24.74
C ASN A 79 7.54 -6.06 -25.34
N PRO A 80 7.45 -4.90 -26.03
CA PRO A 80 6.21 -4.43 -26.63
C PRO A 80 5.59 -5.44 -27.61
N TYR A 81 6.42 -6.18 -28.33
CA TYR A 81 5.95 -7.25 -29.24
C TYR A 81 5.14 -8.32 -28.48
N TYR A 82 5.54 -8.70 -27.27
CA TYR A 82 4.77 -9.65 -26.46
C TYR A 82 3.39 -9.13 -26.09
N ILE A 83 3.32 -7.84 -25.73
CA ILE A 83 2.07 -7.17 -25.39
C ILE A 83 1.14 -7.16 -26.62
N GLU A 84 1.65 -6.78 -27.78
CA GLU A 84 0.88 -6.73 -29.03
C GLU A 84 0.36 -8.12 -29.44
N GLU A 85 1.19 -9.17 -29.39
CA GLU A 85 0.78 -10.53 -29.73
C GLU A 85 -0.31 -11.08 -28.79
N VAL A 86 -0.23 -10.74 -27.49
CA VAL A 86 -1.30 -11.07 -26.54
C VAL A 86 -2.58 -10.32 -26.89
N GLN A 87 -2.51 -9.02 -27.21
CA GLN A 87 -3.68 -8.20 -27.56
C GLN A 87 -4.33 -8.65 -28.89
N LYS A 88 -3.56 -9.16 -29.86
CA LYS A 88 -4.07 -9.73 -31.10
C LYS A 88 -5.00 -10.92 -30.86
N GLN A 89 -4.97 -11.54 -29.68
CA GLN A 89 -5.92 -12.59 -29.31
C GLN A 89 -7.31 -12.05 -28.91
N GLY A 90 -7.58 -10.76 -29.11
CA GLY A 90 -8.86 -10.11 -28.82
C GLY A 90 -9.05 -9.82 -27.34
N VAL A 91 -7.98 -9.43 -26.63
CA VAL A 91 -7.97 -9.07 -25.21
C VAL A 91 -7.36 -7.68 -25.02
N THR A 92 -7.61 -7.07 -23.87
CA THR A 92 -7.06 -5.76 -23.51
C THR A 92 -6.08 -5.91 -22.35
N THR A 93 -4.86 -5.39 -22.47
CA THR A 93 -3.92 -5.30 -21.37
C THR A 93 -4.32 -4.14 -20.45
N ILE A 94 -4.52 -4.44 -19.16
CA ILE A 94 -4.93 -3.47 -18.12
C ILE A 94 -3.72 -2.98 -17.34
N SER A 95 -2.86 -3.93 -16.91
CA SER A 95 -1.68 -3.64 -16.12
C SER A 95 -0.50 -4.51 -16.56
N LYS A 96 0.69 -4.11 -16.19
CA LYS A 96 1.92 -4.84 -16.49
C LYS A 96 2.94 -4.67 -15.38
N SER A 97 3.67 -5.73 -15.07
CA SER A 97 4.77 -5.71 -14.12
C SER A 97 6.06 -6.18 -14.81
N LYS A 98 7.02 -5.25 -14.93
CA LYS A 98 8.35 -5.56 -15.49
C LYS A 98 9.17 -6.44 -14.52
N TRP A 99 9.00 -6.27 -13.22
CA TRP A 99 9.72 -7.04 -12.21
C TRP A 99 9.25 -8.50 -12.14
N ASN A 100 7.94 -8.72 -12.35
CA ASN A 100 7.33 -10.05 -12.29
C ASN A 100 7.18 -10.72 -13.66
N ASN A 101 7.47 -10.02 -14.76
CA ASN A 101 7.19 -10.47 -16.13
C ASN A 101 5.73 -10.88 -16.32
N THR A 102 4.78 -10.04 -15.87
CA THR A 102 3.35 -10.32 -15.96
C THR A 102 2.59 -9.24 -16.72
N LEU A 103 1.51 -9.67 -17.39
CA LEU A 103 0.49 -8.81 -17.94
C LEU A 103 -0.83 -9.17 -17.27
N LEU A 104 -1.56 -8.18 -16.77
CA LEU A 104 -2.96 -8.35 -16.41
C LEU A 104 -3.81 -8.00 -17.62
N ILE A 105 -4.60 -8.96 -18.09
CA ILE A 105 -5.46 -8.79 -19.26
C ILE A 105 -6.93 -8.91 -18.89
N ARG A 106 -7.75 -8.13 -19.60
CA ARG A 106 -9.19 -8.21 -19.58
C ARG A 106 -9.67 -9.04 -20.78
N VAL A 107 -10.48 -10.05 -20.48
CA VAL A 107 -11.20 -10.84 -21.50
C VAL A 107 -12.68 -10.53 -21.33
N GLY A 108 -13.24 -9.73 -22.21
CA GLY A 108 -14.66 -9.36 -22.23
C GLY A 108 -15.47 -10.26 -23.18
N ASN A 109 -16.79 -10.22 -23.03
CA ASN A 109 -17.69 -10.66 -24.09
C ASN A 109 -17.65 -9.62 -25.21
N ASP A 110 -17.42 -10.03 -26.44
CA ASP A 110 -17.34 -9.17 -27.63
C ASP A 110 -18.70 -8.55 -27.99
N SER A 111 -19.14 -7.60 -27.18
CA SER A 111 -20.28 -6.75 -27.47
C SER A 111 -19.91 -5.33 -27.10
N ASN A 112 -19.01 -4.72 -27.90
CA ASN A 112 -18.87 -3.28 -27.93
C ASN A 112 -18.20 -2.79 -29.24
N ASP A 113 -18.94 -2.86 -30.30
CA ASP A 113 -19.03 -1.76 -31.24
C ASP A 113 -20.42 -1.19 -31.05
N GLY A 114 -20.55 -0.09 -30.29
CA GLY A 114 -21.63 0.89 -30.20
C GLY A 114 -23.05 0.62 -30.66
N LYS A 115 -23.48 -0.64 -30.82
CA LYS A 115 -24.85 -1.03 -31.19
C LYS A 115 -25.37 -2.04 -30.16
N ILE A 116 -26.33 -1.60 -29.38
CA ILE A 116 -27.20 -2.44 -28.53
C ILE A 116 -27.99 -3.36 -29.50
N GLU A 117 -27.43 -4.51 -29.81
CA GLU A 117 -28.20 -5.63 -30.32
C GLU A 117 -28.38 -6.64 -29.19
N GLN A 118 -29.61 -6.71 -28.69
CA GLN A 118 -30.14 -7.82 -27.89
C GLN A 118 -30.03 -9.09 -28.73
N LYS A 119 -28.94 -9.82 -28.63
CA LYS A 119 -28.89 -11.23 -28.97
C LYS A 119 -28.54 -12.03 -27.73
N VAL A 120 -29.54 -12.71 -27.21
CA VAL A 120 -29.42 -13.79 -26.22
C VAL A 120 -28.58 -14.90 -26.83
N GLY A 121 -27.27 -14.74 -26.83
CA GLY A 121 -26.35 -15.84 -27.12
C GLY A 121 -26.22 -16.72 -25.90
N ASN A 122 -26.30 -18.04 -26.03
CA ASN A 122 -26.17 -19.03 -24.98
C ASN A 122 -24.91 -18.77 -24.15
N ILE A 123 -25.04 -18.92 -22.84
CA ILE A 123 -23.93 -18.79 -21.85
C ILE A 123 -22.75 -19.69 -22.23
N GLU A 124 -23.04 -20.89 -22.80
CA GLU A 124 -22.04 -21.85 -23.28
C GLU A 124 -21.16 -21.29 -24.42
N GLN A 125 -21.73 -20.53 -25.35
CA GLN A 125 -20.95 -19.89 -26.43
C GLN A 125 -20.04 -18.78 -25.92
N LYS A 126 -20.47 -18.05 -24.87
CA LYS A 126 -19.69 -16.98 -24.27
C LYS A 126 -18.51 -17.52 -23.46
N VAL A 127 -18.70 -18.59 -22.69
CA VAL A 127 -17.65 -19.30 -21.97
C VAL A 127 -16.64 -19.90 -22.96
N GLY A 128 -17.11 -20.57 -24.00
CA GLY A 128 -16.23 -21.15 -25.03
C GLY A 128 -15.35 -20.12 -25.74
N ASN A 129 -15.82 -18.87 -25.90
CA ASN A 129 -15.01 -17.80 -26.50
C ASN A 129 -13.89 -17.33 -25.59
N ILE A 130 -14.14 -17.18 -24.26
CA ILE A 130 -13.12 -16.82 -23.28
C ILE A 130 -12.05 -17.90 -23.22
N GLU A 131 -12.44 -19.18 -23.11
CA GLU A 131 -11.51 -20.31 -23.06
C GLU A 131 -10.64 -20.40 -24.30
N LYS A 132 -11.21 -20.17 -25.49
CA LYS A 132 -10.48 -20.15 -26.76
C LYS A 132 -9.41 -19.05 -26.77
N LYS A 133 -9.75 -17.82 -26.36
CA LYS A 133 -8.80 -16.71 -26.29
C LYS A 133 -7.66 -17.03 -25.32
N VAL A 134 -7.99 -17.55 -24.12
CA VAL A 134 -6.99 -17.95 -23.12
C VAL A 134 -6.07 -19.03 -23.67
N ARG A 135 -6.60 -20.08 -24.28
CA ARG A 135 -5.80 -21.15 -24.92
C ARG A 135 -4.88 -20.64 -26.02
N ASN A 136 -5.35 -19.71 -26.85
CA ASN A 136 -4.50 -19.10 -27.86
C ASN A 136 -3.32 -18.34 -27.24
N ILE A 137 -3.55 -17.63 -26.13
CA ILE A 137 -2.49 -16.93 -25.40
C ILE A 137 -1.50 -17.92 -24.79
N GLU A 138 -1.98 -19.02 -24.20
CA GLU A 138 -1.12 -20.08 -23.64
C GLU A 138 -0.20 -20.73 -24.69
N LEU A 139 -0.63 -20.78 -25.95
CA LEU A 139 0.17 -21.32 -27.06
C LEU A 139 1.27 -20.37 -27.56
N LEU A 140 1.26 -19.10 -27.16
CA LEU A 140 2.32 -18.17 -27.55
C LEU A 140 3.66 -18.61 -26.96
N PRO A 141 4.74 -18.65 -27.75
CA PRO A 141 6.00 -19.31 -27.34
C PRO A 141 6.68 -18.65 -26.14
N PHE A 142 6.41 -17.37 -25.90
CA PHE A 142 6.95 -16.57 -24.79
C PHE A 142 6.05 -16.55 -23.54
N VAL A 143 4.88 -17.15 -23.59
CA VAL A 143 3.98 -17.27 -22.44
C VAL A 143 4.36 -18.50 -21.61
N LYS A 144 4.47 -18.32 -20.30
CA LYS A 144 4.74 -19.37 -19.32
C LYS A 144 3.45 -19.99 -18.77
N SER A 145 2.48 -19.14 -18.43
CA SER A 145 1.17 -19.55 -17.90
C SER A 145 0.15 -18.44 -18.01
N VAL A 146 -1.13 -18.81 -18.01
CA VAL A 146 -2.26 -17.88 -17.89
C VAL A 146 -3.12 -18.35 -16.73
N ARG A 147 -3.45 -17.42 -15.80
CA ARG A 147 -4.24 -17.74 -14.61
C ARG A 147 -5.35 -16.71 -14.42
N ARG A 148 -6.56 -17.18 -14.17
CA ARG A 148 -7.67 -16.31 -13.81
C ARG A 148 -7.44 -15.74 -12.40
N VAL A 149 -7.54 -14.42 -12.26
CA VAL A 149 -7.34 -13.70 -10.99
C VAL A 149 -8.62 -12.98 -10.53
N TYR A 150 -9.55 -12.69 -11.43
CA TYR A 150 -10.78 -12.03 -11.05
C TYR A 150 -11.92 -12.27 -12.04
N VAL A 151 -13.13 -12.43 -11.53
CA VAL A 151 -14.38 -12.39 -12.31
C VAL A 151 -15.18 -11.21 -11.80
N VAL A 152 -15.38 -10.20 -12.64
CA VAL A 152 -16.10 -9.00 -12.21
C VAL A 152 -17.57 -9.32 -11.91
N PRO A 153 -18.16 -8.75 -10.85
CA PRO A 153 -19.57 -8.93 -10.53
C PRO A 153 -20.46 -8.18 -11.52
N ASP A 154 -21.74 -8.54 -11.58
CA ASP A 154 -22.73 -7.84 -12.42
C ASP A 154 -22.97 -6.40 -11.98
N SER A 155 -22.87 -6.14 -10.69
CA SER A 155 -23.08 -4.84 -10.06
C SER A 155 -22.24 -4.70 -8.82
N ILE A 156 -21.96 -3.45 -8.47
CA ILE A 156 -21.21 -3.05 -7.28
C ILE A 156 -21.98 -2.00 -6.49
N GLU A 157 -21.64 -1.85 -5.21
CA GLU A 157 -22.04 -0.73 -4.39
C GLU A 157 -20.92 0.31 -4.38
N THR A 158 -21.26 1.57 -4.58
CA THR A 158 -20.29 2.67 -4.58
C THR A 158 -20.67 3.69 -3.52
N ASP A 159 -19.68 4.17 -2.81
CA ASP A 159 -19.83 5.27 -1.86
C ASP A 159 -19.93 6.61 -2.57
N THR A 160 -20.66 7.53 -1.95
CA THR A 160 -20.68 8.92 -2.40
C THR A 160 -19.50 9.69 -1.80
N CYS A 161 -18.90 10.56 -2.60
CA CYS A 161 -17.84 11.46 -2.12
C CYS A 161 -18.40 12.35 -0.99
N LEU A 162 -17.72 12.32 0.16
CA LEU A 162 -18.11 13.09 1.34
C LEU A 162 -18.01 14.60 1.07
N LYS A 163 -18.93 15.36 1.66
CA LYS A 163 -18.82 16.84 1.67
C LYS A 163 -17.75 17.25 2.66
N ILE A 164 -16.97 18.26 2.29
CA ILE A 164 -16.00 18.86 3.21
C ILE A 164 -16.77 19.70 4.23
N GLU A 165 -16.49 19.46 5.48
CA GLU A 165 -17.01 20.18 6.63
C GLU A 165 -15.95 21.14 7.17
N LYS A 166 -16.38 22.15 7.90
CA LYS A 166 -15.44 23.04 8.61
C LYS A 166 -14.85 22.30 9.78
N ASP A 167 -13.52 22.17 9.84
CA ASP A 167 -12.85 21.61 11.00
C ASP A 167 -13.08 22.47 12.25
N THR A 168 -13.54 21.83 13.32
CA THR A 168 -13.86 22.46 14.61
C THR A 168 -12.85 22.14 15.69
N THR A 169 -11.76 21.44 15.38
CA THR A 169 -10.72 21.08 16.33
C THR A 169 -10.13 22.32 17.01
N ALA A 170 -10.14 22.34 18.33
CA ALA A 170 -9.60 23.44 19.10
C ALA A 170 -8.07 23.55 18.94
N ILE A 171 -7.57 24.77 18.85
CA ILE A 171 -6.14 25.02 18.80
C ILE A 171 -5.54 24.88 20.19
N ASN A 172 -4.67 23.89 20.37
CA ASN A 172 -3.89 23.72 21.59
C ASN A 172 -2.62 24.58 21.53
N ARG A 173 -2.62 25.72 22.21
CA ARG A 173 -1.47 26.66 22.21
C ARG A 173 -0.26 26.15 23.00
N GLY A 174 -0.45 25.18 23.90
CA GLY A 174 0.63 24.58 24.71
C GLY A 174 1.34 23.42 24.03
N ASN A 175 0.82 22.95 22.86
CA ASN A 175 1.36 21.80 22.16
C ASN A 175 1.20 21.99 20.65
N ALA A 176 2.31 22.21 19.96
CA ALA A 176 2.32 22.42 18.52
C ALA A 176 1.78 21.20 17.72
N TYR A 177 1.99 19.97 18.20
CA TYR A 177 1.54 18.74 17.53
C TYR A 177 0.04 18.48 17.68
N GLY A 178 -0.64 19.18 18.62
CA GLY A 178 -2.06 18.99 18.87
C GLY A 178 -2.37 17.53 19.21
N ASP A 179 -3.37 16.97 18.54
CA ASP A 179 -3.82 15.59 18.77
C ASP A 179 -2.81 14.52 18.34
N ALA A 180 -1.85 14.87 17.47
CA ALA A 180 -0.84 13.94 16.97
C ALA A 180 0.38 13.76 17.88
N LEU A 181 0.48 14.49 19.01
CA LEU A 181 1.68 14.46 19.86
C LEU A 181 2.09 13.03 20.25
N MET A 182 1.13 12.23 20.69
CA MET A 182 1.44 10.90 21.23
C MET A 182 2.03 9.95 20.17
N GLN A 183 1.54 10.02 18.95
CA GLN A 183 2.02 9.16 17.86
C GLN A 183 3.44 9.48 17.42
N ILE A 184 3.89 10.74 17.58
CA ILE A 184 5.27 11.15 17.30
C ILE A 184 6.17 10.92 18.50
N LYS A 185 5.67 11.23 19.71
CA LYS A 185 6.42 11.09 20.95
C LYS A 185 6.77 9.65 21.27
N MET A 186 5.86 8.70 21.02
CA MET A 186 6.09 7.26 21.22
C MET A 186 7.34 6.77 20.50
N LEU A 187 7.64 7.32 19.32
CA LEU A 187 8.80 6.99 18.50
C LEU A 187 10.02 7.91 18.78
N ASN A 188 9.98 8.71 19.83
CA ASN A 188 10.99 9.76 20.15
C ASN A 188 11.27 10.74 18.99
N GLY A 189 10.29 10.90 18.08
CA GLY A 189 10.42 11.66 16.84
C GLY A 189 10.43 13.18 17.03
N VAL A 190 9.93 13.68 18.19
CA VAL A 190 9.93 15.12 18.51
C VAL A 190 11.34 15.69 18.45
N LYS A 191 12.34 14.97 18.96
CA LYS A 191 13.75 15.39 18.95
C LYS A 191 14.31 15.55 17.53
N LEU A 192 13.92 14.66 16.58
CA LEU A 192 14.30 14.83 15.18
C LEU A 192 13.71 16.10 14.57
N HIS A 193 12.43 16.38 14.86
CA HIS A 193 11.78 17.59 14.39
C HIS A 193 12.42 18.87 14.98
N GLU A 194 12.79 18.84 16.26
CA GLU A 194 13.51 19.95 16.95
C GLU A 194 14.91 20.16 16.36
N ALA A 195 15.57 19.07 15.93
CA ALA A 195 16.84 19.12 15.20
C ALA A 195 16.70 19.58 13.73
N GLY A 196 15.48 19.86 13.26
CA GLY A 196 15.21 20.34 11.90
C GLY A 196 14.96 19.24 10.86
N TYR A 197 14.90 17.98 11.26
CA TYR A 197 14.63 16.85 10.37
C TYR A 197 13.13 16.54 10.35
N ARG A 198 12.43 17.06 9.31
CA ARG A 198 10.98 17.01 9.15
C ARG A 198 10.55 16.37 7.83
N GLY A 199 11.44 15.60 7.19
CA GLY A 199 11.23 14.94 5.90
C GLY A 199 11.55 15.80 4.67
N LYS A 200 12.15 16.99 4.84
CA LYS A 200 12.49 17.89 3.73
C LYS A 200 13.44 17.22 2.73
N GLY A 201 13.08 17.29 1.44
CA GLY A 201 13.87 16.67 0.36
C GLY A 201 13.56 15.19 0.13
N MET A 202 12.85 14.54 1.05
CA MET A 202 12.41 13.15 0.90
C MET A 202 11.13 13.06 0.08
N THR A 203 11.02 12.02 -0.73
CA THR A 203 9.82 11.74 -1.53
C THR A 203 9.20 10.42 -1.09
N ILE A 204 7.94 10.47 -0.69
CA ILE A 204 7.16 9.32 -0.22
C ILE A 204 6.08 9.01 -1.26
N ALA A 205 5.95 7.77 -1.70
CA ALA A 205 4.76 7.32 -2.40
C ALA A 205 3.81 6.64 -1.40
N ILE A 206 2.53 6.97 -1.48
CA ILE A 206 1.46 6.30 -0.74
C ILE A 206 0.71 5.43 -1.74
N ILE A 207 0.75 4.11 -1.54
CA ILE A 207 -0.05 3.15 -2.31
C ILE A 207 -1.26 2.78 -1.45
N ASP A 208 -2.48 3.15 -1.91
CA ASP A 208 -3.70 3.05 -1.11
C ASP A 208 -4.96 2.96 -1.98
N GLY A 209 -6.11 2.82 -1.37
CA GLY A 209 -7.40 2.66 -2.05
C GLY A 209 -7.98 3.94 -2.67
N GLY A 210 -7.63 5.12 -2.14
CA GLY A 210 -8.13 6.40 -2.62
C GLY A 210 -7.79 7.56 -1.70
N PHE A 211 -7.91 8.78 -2.21
CA PHE A 211 -7.44 9.99 -1.53
C PHE A 211 -8.55 11.05 -1.53
N MET A 212 -9.75 10.67 -1.09
CA MET A 212 -10.95 11.51 -1.13
C MET A 212 -10.69 12.92 -0.60
N ASN A 213 -11.01 13.92 -1.44
CA ASN A 213 -10.97 15.35 -1.12
C ASN A 213 -9.58 15.96 -0.81
N VAL A 214 -8.48 15.22 -0.92
CA VAL A 214 -7.13 15.77 -0.67
C VAL A 214 -6.85 17.00 -1.55
N ASP A 215 -7.34 17.00 -2.80
CA ASP A 215 -7.15 18.07 -3.79
C ASP A 215 -7.79 19.42 -3.38
N ARG A 216 -8.70 19.42 -2.40
CA ARG A 216 -9.48 20.62 -2.01
C ARG A 216 -9.63 20.82 -0.51
N MET A 217 -9.01 19.94 0.31
CA MET A 217 -9.13 19.98 1.76
C MET A 217 -8.26 21.08 2.37
N PRO A 218 -8.83 22.07 3.11
CA PRO A 218 -8.06 23.19 3.64
C PRO A 218 -6.90 22.80 4.56
N LEU A 219 -7.05 21.72 5.36
CA LEU A 219 -6.01 21.27 6.27
C LEU A 219 -4.79 20.67 5.57
N LEU A 220 -4.94 20.23 4.31
CA LEU A 220 -3.88 19.60 3.50
C LEU A 220 -3.39 20.49 2.35
N LYS A 221 -3.88 21.75 2.23
CA LYS A 221 -3.57 22.64 1.11
C LYS A 221 -2.08 22.93 0.89
N ASN A 222 -1.28 22.83 1.95
CA ASN A 222 0.16 23.12 1.91
C ASN A 222 1.01 21.85 1.74
N VAL A 223 0.40 20.69 1.61
CA VAL A 223 1.12 19.41 1.39
C VAL A 223 1.71 19.44 -0.03
N ASN A 224 2.98 19.10 -0.14
CA ASN A 224 3.65 19.05 -1.44
C ASN A 224 3.33 17.72 -2.15
N ILE A 225 2.26 17.72 -2.97
CA ILE A 225 1.86 16.59 -3.79
C ILE A 225 2.49 16.72 -5.17
N LEU A 226 3.39 15.79 -5.52
CA LEU A 226 4.09 15.77 -6.80
C LEU A 226 3.20 15.25 -7.94
N GLY A 227 2.21 14.45 -7.62
CA GLY A 227 1.24 13.92 -8.55
C GLY A 227 0.40 12.79 -7.96
N ALA A 228 -0.58 12.37 -8.75
CA ALA A 228 -1.44 11.25 -8.39
C ALA A 228 -1.68 10.35 -9.60
N ARG A 229 -1.86 9.04 -9.37
CA ARG A 229 -2.13 8.07 -10.44
C ARG A 229 -3.01 6.94 -9.97
N ASN A 230 -3.93 6.53 -10.83
CA ASN A 230 -4.77 5.35 -10.63
C ASN A 230 -4.24 4.17 -11.45
N PHE A 231 -4.14 3.01 -10.79
CA PHE A 231 -3.70 1.74 -11.41
C PHE A 231 -4.81 0.70 -11.49
N THR A 232 -6.00 0.99 -10.93
CA THR A 232 -7.10 0.03 -10.83
C THR A 232 -7.86 -0.14 -12.15
N PHE A 233 -8.61 -1.23 -12.24
CA PHE A 233 -9.65 -1.41 -13.26
C PHE A 233 -11.00 -1.64 -12.54
N PRO A 234 -12.07 -0.97 -12.97
CA PRO A 234 -12.10 0.04 -14.03
C PRO A 234 -11.28 1.29 -13.69
N ALA A 235 -10.63 1.86 -14.70
CA ALA A 235 -9.84 3.07 -14.52
C ALA A 235 -10.77 4.27 -14.23
N THR A 236 -10.39 5.08 -13.26
CA THR A 236 -10.97 6.40 -13.04
C THR A 236 -9.86 7.44 -13.16
N ASP A 237 -10.14 8.57 -13.77
CA ASP A 237 -9.15 9.64 -13.95
C ASP A 237 -8.88 10.44 -12.66
N ASN A 238 -9.59 10.11 -11.57
CA ASN A 238 -9.59 10.94 -10.38
C ASN A 238 -9.52 10.08 -9.10
N VAL A 239 -8.36 10.10 -8.45
CA VAL A 239 -8.11 9.40 -7.18
C VAL A 239 -8.76 10.08 -5.96
N TYR A 240 -9.36 11.27 -6.15
CA TYR A 240 -9.84 12.13 -5.06
C TYR A 240 -11.37 12.05 -4.81
N ARG A 241 -12.07 11.07 -5.39
CA ARG A 241 -13.54 10.99 -5.29
C ARG A 241 -14.06 9.76 -4.56
N GLU A 242 -13.21 8.77 -4.39
CA GLU A 242 -13.57 7.49 -3.79
C GLU A 242 -12.58 7.17 -2.66
N LEU A 243 -13.05 6.47 -1.64
CA LEU A 243 -12.30 6.03 -0.47
C LEU A 243 -11.46 7.15 0.19
N ASP A 244 -11.61 7.32 1.48
CA ASP A 244 -10.88 8.31 2.26
C ASP A 244 -9.74 7.70 3.10
N HIS A 245 -9.49 6.39 2.95
CA HIS A 245 -8.47 5.71 3.72
C HIS A 245 -7.08 6.29 3.45
N GLY A 246 -6.68 6.45 2.18
CA GLY A 246 -5.41 7.08 1.83
C GLY A 246 -5.31 8.56 2.23
N THR A 247 -6.46 9.27 2.34
CA THR A 247 -6.50 10.63 2.92
C THR A 247 -6.08 10.60 4.38
N ALA A 248 -6.65 9.65 5.15
CA ALA A 248 -6.29 9.47 6.56
C ALA A 248 -4.82 9.08 6.73
N VAL A 249 -4.33 8.15 5.90
CA VAL A 249 -2.92 7.71 5.86
C VAL A 249 -1.98 8.89 5.55
N LEU A 250 -2.26 9.64 4.48
CA LEU A 250 -1.48 10.85 4.13
C LEU A 250 -1.43 11.83 5.30
N SER A 251 -2.56 12.04 5.96
CA SER A 251 -2.66 13.02 7.05
C SER A 251 -1.76 12.72 8.23
N CYS A 252 -1.50 11.44 8.54
CA CYS A 252 -0.60 11.01 9.60
C CYS A 252 0.85 11.47 9.37
N MET A 253 1.26 11.64 8.11
CA MET A 253 2.60 12.08 7.73
C MET A 253 2.66 13.57 7.39
N ALA A 254 1.74 14.04 6.57
CA ALA A 254 1.87 15.29 5.81
C ALA A 254 1.24 16.52 6.46
N THR A 255 0.32 16.35 7.41
CA THR A 255 -0.38 17.46 8.04
C THR A 255 0.61 18.42 8.71
N ASN A 256 0.42 19.73 8.51
CA ASN A 256 1.22 20.75 9.17
C ASN A 256 0.31 21.90 9.63
N GLN A 257 -0.45 21.63 10.71
CA GLN A 257 -1.41 22.54 11.33
C GLN A 257 -1.06 22.72 12.81
N PRO A 258 -0.13 23.66 13.13
CA PRO A 258 0.33 23.84 14.50
C PRO A 258 -0.81 24.08 15.49
N GLY A 259 -0.74 23.37 16.63
CA GLY A 259 -1.76 23.37 17.67
C GLY A 259 -2.99 22.51 17.38
N ARG A 260 -3.13 21.94 16.19
CA ARG A 260 -4.21 21.01 15.83
C ARG A 260 -3.68 19.61 15.53
N MET A 261 -2.82 19.50 14.51
CA MET A 261 -2.20 18.26 14.09
C MET A 261 -0.93 18.56 13.29
N ILE A 262 0.22 18.00 13.70
CA ILE A 262 1.44 17.92 12.88
C ILE A 262 1.75 16.45 12.65
N GLY A 263 1.88 16.06 11.41
CA GLY A 263 2.25 14.70 10.99
C GLY A 263 3.75 14.43 11.19
N THR A 264 4.14 13.19 10.90
CA THR A 264 5.51 12.71 11.16
C THR A 264 6.55 13.16 10.14
N ALA A 265 6.13 13.59 8.92
CA ALA A 265 7.01 14.14 7.88
C ALA A 265 6.35 15.31 7.15
N PRO A 266 6.04 16.43 7.86
CA PRO A 266 5.22 17.51 7.32
C PRO A 266 5.90 18.33 6.21
N GLU A 267 7.19 18.11 5.92
CA GLU A 267 7.95 18.79 4.89
C GLU A 267 8.39 17.85 3.75
N ALA A 268 7.93 16.59 3.77
CA ALA A 268 8.17 15.65 2.68
C ALA A 268 7.31 15.97 1.45
N SER A 269 7.67 15.37 0.31
CA SER A 269 6.91 15.42 -0.93
C SER A 269 6.21 14.08 -1.17
N PHE A 270 5.00 14.10 -1.76
CA PHE A 270 4.16 12.91 -1.85
C PHE A 270 3.70 12.59 -3.27
N TRP A 271 3.75 11.30 -3.63
CA TRP A 271 3.00 10.70 -4.73
C TRP A 271 1.81 9.93 -4.17
N LEU A 272 0.63 10.11 -4.78
CA LEU A 272 -0.62 9.44 -4.38
C LEU A 272 -1.00 8.40 -5.43
N LEU A 273 -0.84 7.12 -5.09
CA LEU A 273 -0.98 6.01 -6.02
C LEU A 273 -2.14 5.09 -5.58
N ARG A 274 -3.20 5.06 -6.38
CA ARG A 274 -4.36 4.23 -6.10
C ARG A 274 -4.19 2.85 -6.71
N SER A 275 -4.28 1.81 -5.88
CA SER A 275 -4.17 0.40 -6.29
C SER A 275 -5.33 -0.49 -5.87
N GLU A 276 -6.36 0.03 -5.20
CA GLU A 276 -7.55 -0.73 -4.82
C GLU A 276 -8.82 -0.19 -5.45
N PHE A 277 -9.72 -1.10 -5.76
CA PHE A 277 -11.07 -0.82 -6.20
C PHE A 277 -12.05 -1.17 -5.08
N GLY A 278 -12.32 -0.24 -4.18
CA GLY A 278 -13.03 -0.42 -2.92
C GLY A 278 -14.32 -1.24 -2.92
N PRO A 279 -15.13 -1.29 -4.01
CA PRO A 279 -16.31 -2.14 -4.04
C PRO A 279 -16.06 -3.65 -4.09
N THR A 280 -14.82 -4.10 -4.31
CA THR A 280 -14.46 -5.52 -4.46
C THR A 280 -13.08 -5.79 -3.92
N GLU A 281 -12.84 -7.02 -3.46
CA GLU A 281 -11.54 -7.51 -2.99
C GLU A 281 -11.05 -8.61 -3.93
N SER A 282 -10.03 -8.34 -4.75
CA SER A 282 -9.62 -9.27 -5.79
C SER A 282 -8.10 -9.44 -5.91
N GLU A 283 -7.66 -10.63 -6.30
CA GLU A 283 -6.24 -10.89 -6.54
C GLU A 283 -5.61 -10.00 -7.64
N ALA A 284 -6.44 -9.34 -8.47
CA ALA A 284 -5.95 -8.37 -9.46
C ALA A 284 -5.35 -7.12 -8.80
N GLU A 285 -5.67 -6.83 -7.54
CA GLU A 285 -5.12 -5.69 -6.78
C GLU A 285 -3.64 -5.86 -6.50
N GLU A 286 -3.14 -7.10 -6.41
CA GLU A 286 -1.71 -7.35 -6.38
C GLU A 286 -0.98 -6.87 -7.65
N ASP A 287 -1.61 -7.02 -8.83
CA ASP A 287 -1.06 -6.52 -10.10
C ASP A 287 -1.09 -4.99 -10.17
N TYR A 288 -2.14 -4.36 -9.63
CA TYR A 288 -2.22 -2.90 -9.55
C TYR A 288 -1.18 -2.34 -8.58
N TRP A 289 -1.03 -2.97 -7.42
CA TRP A 289 -0.02 -2.59 -6.43
C TRP A 289 1.40 -2.73 -7.00
N ALA A 290 1.70 -3.84 -7.68
CA ALA A 290 3.01 -4.06 -8.31
C ALA A 290 3.31 -2.98 -9.36
N ALA A 291 2.33 -2.63 -10.18
CA ALA A 291 2.48 -1.55 -11.16
C ALA A 291 2.69 -0.18 -10.50
N ALA A 292 2.01 0.08 -9.37
CA ALA A 292 2.18 1.30 -8.58
C ALA A 292 3.58 1.38 -7.96
N ALA A 293 4.08 0.27 -7.39
CA ALA A 293 5.42 0.18 -6.81
C ALA A 293 6.52 0.38 -7.88
N GLU A 294 6.38 -0.21 -9.06
CA GLU A 294 7.29 -0.03 -10.19
C GLU A 294 7.25 1.40 -10.76
N PHE A 295 6.09 2.04 -10.75
CA PHE A 295 5.97 3.45 -11.09
C PHE A 295 6.68 4.32 -10.05
N ALA A 296 6.47 4.06 -8.75
CA ALA A 296 7.15 4.77 -7.66
C ALA A 296 8.67 4.66 -7.78
N ASP A 297 9.19 3.46 -8.12
CA ASP A 297 10.60 3.26 -8.45
C ASP A 297 11.04 4.15 -9.62
N SER A 298 10.27 4.15 -10.71
CA SER A 298 10.64 4.83 -11.95
C SER A 298 10.68 6.36 -11.81
N VAL A 299 9.83 6.95 -10.96
CA VAL A 299 9.80 8.40 -10.70
C VAL A 299 10.78 8.83 -9.59
N GLY A 300 11.46 7.85 -8.96
CA GLY A 300 12.55 8.12 -8.03
C GLY A 300 12.09 8.45 -6.61
N VAL A 301 11.06 7.78 -6.07
CA VAL A 301 10.72 7.92 -4.65
C VAL A 301 11.81 7.31 -3.76
N ASP A 302 11.91 7.80 -2.55
CA ASP A 302 12.82 7.29 -1.53
C ASP A 302 12.12 6.22 -0.67
N ILE A 303 10.85 6.45 -0.35
CA ILE A 303 10.08 5.61 0.58
C ILE A 303 8.70 5.32 -0.02
N ILE A 304 8.17 4.13 0.23
CA ILE A 304 6.78 3.77 -0.03
C ILE A 304 6.10 3.49 1.30
N ASN A 305 4.93 4.08 1.53
CA ASN A 305 3.98 3.61 2.54
C ASN A 305 2.87 2.82 1.85
N SER A 306 2.64 1.59 2.32
CA SER A 306 1.50 0.77 1.94
C SER A 306 0.72 0.39 3.19
N SER A 307 -0.52 0.90 3.28
CA SER A 307 -1.42 0.57 4.40
C SER A 307 -2.46 -0.47 3.98
N LEU A 308 -2.03 -1.41 3.14
CA LEU A 308 -2.83 -2.43 2.50
C LEU A 308 -2.35 -3.83 2.86
N GLY A 309 -3.27 -4.81 2.76
CA GLY A 309 -2.90 -6.18 3.00
C GLY A 309 -4.01 -7.16 2.66
N TYR A 310 -3.65 -8.30 2.06
CA TYR A 310 -4.59 -9.27 1.52
C TYR A 310 -4.36 -10.65 2.12
N HIS A 311 -5.44 -11.38 2.38
CA HIS A 311 -5.42 -12.83 2.61
C HIS A 311 -6.67 -13.49 2.05
N ASP A 312 -7.78 -12.78 1.97
CA ASP A 312 -9.09 -13.32 1.58
C ASP A 312 -9.69 -12.48 0.46
N PHE A 313 -10.01 -13.11 -0.66
CA PHE A 313 -10.57 -12.46 -1.84
C PHE A 313 -12.03 -12.88 -2.07
N ASP A 314 -12.80 -12.07 -2.79
CA ASP A 314 -14.18 -12.39 -3.21
C ASP A 314 -14.25 -13.74 -3.93
N TYR A 315 -13.27 -14.02 -4.80
CA TYR A 315 -13.07 -15.34 -5.39
C TYR A 315 -12.18 -16.20 -4.50
N LYS A 316 -12.78 -16.94 -3.59
CA LYS A 316 -12.08 -17.71 -2.54
C LYS A 316 -10.98 -18.64 -3.02
N ALA A 317 -11.06 -19.14 -4.25
CA ALA A 317 -10.02 -20.01 -4.83
C ALA A 317 -8.68 -19.30 -5.05
N THR A 318 -8.66 -17.97 -5.03
CA THR A 318 -7.45 -17.15 -5.15
C THR A 318 -6.95 -16.63 -3.80
N SER A 319 -7.72 -16.81 -2.71
CA SER A 319 -7.35 -16.39 -1.36
C SER A 319 -6.06 -17.06 -0.89
N HIS A 320 -5.27 -16.30 -0.14
CA HIS A 320 -3.99 -16.80 0.38
C HIS A 320 -4.17 -17.73 1.57
N THR A 321 -3.21 -18.59 1.75
CA THR A 321 -3.07 -19.46 2.91
C THR A 321 -1.83 -19.07 3.69
N TYR A 322 -1.76 -19.43 4.98
CA TYR A 322 -0.58 -19.18 5.80
C TYR A 322 0.72 -19.73 5.17
N ARG A 323 0.66 -20.85 4.44
CA ARG A 323 1.82 -21.44 3.75
C ARG A 323 2.45 -20.52 2.68
N GLN A 324 1.74 -19.50 2.25
CA GLN A 324 2.20 -18.56 1.22
C GLN A 324 2.86 -17.31 1.81
N LEU A 325 2.80 -17.13 3.16
CA LEU A 325 3.43 -16.00 3.86
C LEU A 325 4.94 -16.22 4.01
N ASN A 326 5.67 -16.14 2.90
CA ASN A 326 7.12 -16.36 2.83
C ASN A 326 7.87 -15.25 2.08
N GLY A 327 7.22 -14.15 1.76
CA GLY A 327 7.80 -13.01 1.07
C GLY A 327 7.94 -13.15 -0.45
N TYR A 328 7.63 -14.34 -1.03
CA TYR A 328 7.94 -14.63 -2.44
C TYR A 328 6.80 -15.28 -3.22
N THR A 329 5.88 -15.98 -2.55
CA THR A 329 4.80 -16.71 -3.25
C THR A 329 3.75 -15.77 -3.79
N ALA A 330 3.21 -14.86 -3.00
CA ALA A 330 2.31 -13.82 -3.47
C ALA A 330 3.05 -12.85 -4.41
N LEU A 331 2.38 -12.39 -5.46
CA LEU A 331 3.00 -11.46 -6.42
C LEU A 331 3.36 -10.14 -5.73
N ILE A 332 2.49 -9.64 -4.88
CA ILE A 332 2.69 -8.41 -4.13
C ILE A 332 3.86 -8.52 -3.15
N SER A 333 3.99 -9.64 -2.41
CA SER A 333 5.09 -9.87 -1.46
C SER A 333 6.44 -9.96 -2.17
N ARG A 334 6.48 -10.68 -3.30
CA ARG A 334 7.69 -10.77 -4.13
C ARG A 334 8.10 -9.40 -4.65
N THR A 335 7.14 -8.58 -5.06
CA THR A 335 7.39 -7.21 -5.52
C THR A 335 7.91 -6.33 -4.38
N ALA A 336 7.30 -6.42 -3.20
CA ALA A 336 7.72 -5.67 -2.01
C ALA A 336 9.13 -6.05 -1.56
N SER A 337 9.48 -7.35 -1.58
CA SER A 337 10.81 -7.85 -1.22
C SER A 337 11.94 -7.31 -2.13
N MET A 338 11.61 -6.89 -3.36
CA MET A 338 12.60 -6.31 -4.28
C MET A 338 12.90 -4.83 -4.00
N LEU A 339 12.05 -4.12 -3.26
CA LEU A 339 12.13 -2.65 -3.15
C LEU A 339 13.42 -2.17 -2.49
N ALA A 340 13.89 -2.83 -1.43
CA ALA A 340 15.15 -2.46 -0.78
C ALA A 340 16.36 -2.67 -1.70
N ASP A 341 16.32 -3.67 -2.58
CA ASP A 341 17.34 -3.90 -3.62
C ASP A 341 17.29 -2.85 -4.74
N LYS A 342 16.16 -2.17 -4.89
CA LYS A 342 16.01 -1.01 -5.77
C LYS A 342 16.33 0.33 -5.06
N GLY A 343 16.71 0.27 -3.78
CA GLY A 343 17.12 1.43 -2.98
C GLY A 343 15.95 2.21 -2.37
N ILE A 344 14.81 1.55 -2.14
CA ILE A 344 13.58 2.12 -1.58
C ILE A 344 13.26 1.46 -0.25
N VAL A 345 12.98 2.24 0.78
CA VAL A 345 12.39 1.70 2.01
C VAL A 345 10.89 1.57 1.82
N ILE A 346 10.31 0.46 2.23
CA ILE A 346 8.85 0.34 2.34
C ILE A 346 8.45 0.12 3.79
N THR A 347 7.44 0.86 4.25
CA THR A 347 6.66 0.55 5.45
C THR A 347 5.32 -0.03 5.04
N ASN A 348 4.94 -1.16 5.63
CA ASN A 348 3.66 -1.81 5.36
C ASN A 348 2.93 -2.14 6.65
N SER A 349 1.61 -1.95 6.67
CA SER A 349 0.77 -2.35 7.80
C SER A 349 0.79 -3.87 8.00
N ALA A 350 0.81 -4.34 9.25
CA ALA A 350 0.84 -5.77 9.56
C ALA A 350 -0.47 -6.50 9.22
N GLY A 351 -1.59 -5.78 9.20
CA GLY A 351 -2.95 -6.31 9.11
C GLY A 351 -3.74 -6.10 10.40
N ASN A 352 -5.05 -6.23 10.33
CA ASN A 352 -5.96 -5.97 11.44
C ASN A 352 -6.77 -7.22 11.85
N ASP A 353 -6.18 -8.38 11.71
CA ASP A 353 -6.81 -9.68 11.88
C ASP A 353 -6.54 -10.33 13.25
N GLY A 354 -5.91 -9.63 14.18
CA GLY A 354 -5.47 -10.18 15.47
C GLY A 354 -6.59 -10.82 16.30
N GLU A 355 -7.81 -10.32 16.19
CA GLU A 355 -8.99 -10.84 16.90
C GLU A 355 -9.85 -11.80 16.07
N ASN A 356 -9.60 -11.91 14.75
CA ASN A 356 -10.38 -12.79 13.90
C ASN A 356 -9.70 -14.16 13.70
N HIS A 357 -10.30 -15.01 12.87
CA HIS A 357 -9.81 -16.38 12.64
C HIS A 357 -8.39 -16.41 12.03
N TRP A 358 -8.04 -15.46 11.16
CA TRP A 358 -6.76 -15.44 10.46
C TRP A 358 -5.60 -15.15 11.41
N LYS A 359 -5.70 -14.18 12.27
CA LYS A 359 -4.73 -13.72 13.28
C LYS A 359 -3.38 -13.27 12.76
N LYS A 360 -2.96 -13.78 11.61
CA LYS A 360 -1.63 -13.58 11.04
C LYS A 360 -1.52 -12.29 10.25
N ILE A 361 -0.28 -11.88 10.02
CA ILE A 361 0.01 -10.83 9.05
C ILE A 361 -0.58 -11.16 7.68
N THR A 362 -0.82 -10.15 6.87
CA THR A 362 -1.36 -10.29 5.51
C THR A 362 -0.27 -10.01 4.47
N VAL A 363 -0.39 -10.50 3.23
CA VAL A 363 0.54 -10.10 2.17
C VAL A 363 0.32 -8.62 1.83
N PRO A 364 1.34 -7.77 1.63
CA PRO A 364 2.78 -8.06 1.54
C PRO A 364 3.56 -7.88 2.85
N ALA A 365 2.91 -7.86 4.03
CA ALA A 365 3.60 -7.71 5.31
C ALA A 365 4.60 -8.85 5.61
N ASP A 366 4.49 -9.97 4.91
CA ASP A 366 5.42 -11.10 4.96
C ASP A 366 6.68 -10.89 4.12
N ALA A 367 6.77 -9.81 3.35
CA ALA A 367 7.91 -9.54 2.47
C ALA A 367 9.22 -9.38 3.24
N ASP A 368 10.33 -9.68 2.57
CA ASP A 368 11.67 -9.52 3.12
C ASP A 368 12.20 -8.08 2.92
N ASN A 369 13.10 -7.64 3.80
CA ASN A 369 13.72 -6.32 3.72
C ASN A 369 12.73 -5.14 3.65
N ILE A 370 11.64 -5.23 4.39
CA ILE A 370 10.65 -4.17 4.57
C ILE A 370 10.48 -3.85 6.06
N LEU A 371 9.81 -2.75 6.39
CA LEU A 371 9.36 -2.46 7.74
C LEU A 371 7.85 -2.77 7.86
N THR A 372 7.52 -3.95 8.31
CA THR A 372 6.13 -4.31 8.66
C THR A 372 5.80 -3.73 10.03
N VAL A 373 4.74 -2.94 10.12
CA VAL A 373 4.42 -2.16 11.32
C VAL A 373 3.15 -2.68 11.98
N GLY A 374 3.27 -3.13 13.22
CA GLY A 374 2.16 -3.50 14.09
C GLY A 374 1.62 -2.31 14.87
N ALA A 375 0.43 -2.46 15.47
CA ALA A 375 -0.28 -1.40 16.16
C ALA A 375 -0.22 -1.53 17.68
N LEU A 376 0.11 -0.41 18.35
CA LEU A 376 0.06 -0.26 19.81
C LEU A 376 -1.08 0.65 20.23
N GLN A 377 -1.49 0.49 21.48
CA GLN A 377 -2.27 1.42 22.26
C GLN A 377 -1.36 2.52 22.86
N ARG A 378 -1.96 3.54 23.47
CA ARG A 378 -1.21 4.67 24.09
C ARG A 378 -0.34 4.28 25.26
N ASP A 379 -0.67 3.18 25.93
CA ASP A 379 0.09 2.60 27.05
C ASP A 379 1.18 1.61 26.59
N SER A 380 1.47 1.58 25.28
CA SER A 380 2.43 0.67 24.64
C SER A 380 2.04 -0.82 24.68
N MET A 381 0.80 -1.14 25.02
CA MET A 381 0.26 -2.49 24.89
C MET A 381 -0.12 -2.76 23.45
N ASN A 382 0.01 -4.02 23.03
CA ASN A 382 -0.45 -4.44 21.69
C ASN A 382 -1.94 -4.14 21.51
N ALA A 383 -2.31 -3.51 20.40
CA ALA A 383 -3.70 -3.37 20.03
C ALA A 383 -4.24 -4.73 19.57
N LEU A 384 -5.30 -5.23 20.19
CA LEU A 384 -5.78 -6.61 19.99
C LEU A 384 -6.06 -6.94 18.52
N PHE A 385 -6.49 -5.96 17.73
CA PHE A 385 -6.71 -6.13 16.30
C PHE A 385 -5.42 -6.30 15.49
N SER A 386 -4.24 -5.89 16.04
CA SER A 386 -2.99 -5.97 15.29
C SER A 386 -2.65 -7.42 14.94
N SER A 387 -2.49 -7.69 13.66
CA SER A 387 -2.05 -9.00 13.17
C SER A 387 -0.68 -9.37 13.71
N VAL A 388 -0.47 -10.65 13.96
CA VAL A 388 0.77 -11.18 14.52
C VAL A 388 1.52 -12.05 13.52
N GLY A 389 2.84 -12.14 13.66
CA GLY A 389 3.70 -13.05 12.91
C GLY A 389 3.59 -14.48 13.46
N ASN A 390 4.54 -15.28 13.20
CA ASN A 390 5.67 -15.13 12.29
C ASN A 390 5.27 -15.47 10.83
N THR A 391 6.20 -15.27 9.90
CA THR A 391 6.08 -15.85 8.56
C THR A 391 6.20 -17.37 8.61
N VAL A 392 5.83 -18.07 7.53
CA VAL A 392 5.90 -19.55 7.48
C VAL A 392 7.35 -20.07 7.49
N ASP A 393 8.30 -19.26 7.03
CA ASP A 393 9.74 -19.54 7.06
C ASP A 393 10.43 -19.07 8.37
N GLY A 394 9.65 -18.62 9.35
CA GLY A 394 10.09 -18.35 10.72
C GLY A 394 10.68 -16.95 10.94
N ARG A 395 10.63 -16.02 9.95
CA ARG A 395 11.07 -14.64 10.15
C ARG A 395 10.15 -13.91 11.14
N ILE A 396 10.76 -13.07 11.98
CA ILE A 396 10.04 -12.19 12.90
C ILE A 396 9.23 -11.19 12.10
N LYS A 397 7.94 -11.09 12.41
CA LYS A 397 6.99 -10.08 11.94
C LYS A 397 5.92 -9.85 13.04
N PRO A 398 5.36 -8.64 13.18
CA PRO A 398 5.79 -7.42 12.49
C PRO A 398 7.26 -7.11 12.77
N ASP A 399 7.89 -6.20 12.02
CA ASP A 399 9.25 -5.77 12.31
C ASP A 399 9.26 -4.83 13.51
N VAL A 400 8.43 -3.79 13.50
CA VAL A 400 8.37 -2.77 14.55
C VAL A 400 6.93 -2.40 14.90
N MET A 401 6.78 -1.68 16.01
CA MET A 401 5.48 -1.24 16.52
C MET A 401 5.39 0.28 16.57
N ALA A 402 4.20 0.81 16.32
CA ALA A 402 3.88 2.22 16.51
C ALA A 402 2.45 2.39 17.00
N LEU A 403 2.06 3.61 17.42
CA LEU A 403 0.69 3.89 17.79
C LEU A 403 -0.23 3.58 16.59
N GLY A 404 -1.22 2.70 16.81
CA GLY A 404 -2.24 2.33 15.82
C GLY A 404 -3.66 2.39 16.37
N HIS A 405 -3.81 2.62 17.68
CA HIS A 405 -5.09 2.77 18.36
C HIS A 405 -5.32 4.23 18.72
N GLU A 406 -6.48 4.77 18.38
CA GLU A 406 -6.86 6.18 18.56
C GLU A 406 -5.85 7.18 17.97
N CYS A 407 -5.33 6.90 16.77
CA CYS A 407 -4.46 7.80 16.05
C CYS A 407 -5.20 9.03 15.58
N ALA A 408 -4.60 10.21 15.74
CA ALA A 408 -5.09 11.43 15.12
C ALA A 408 -4.89 11.36 13.61
N LEU A 409 -5.95 11.64 12.86
CA LEU A 409 -5.99 11.63 11.40
C LEU A 409 -7.08 12.55 10.85
N ILE A 410 -7.02 12.84 9.55
CA ILE A 410 -8.04 13.63 8.85
C ILE A 410 -8.83 12.70 7.94
N LYS A 411 -10.15 12.65 8.11
CA LYS A 411 -11.05 11.91 7.21
C LYS A 411 -11.41 12.69 5.94
N GLY A 412 -12.01 12.00 4.98
CA GLY A 412 -12.44 12.57 3.69
C GLY A 412 -13.40 13.75 3.79
N ASN A 413 -14.09 13.93 4.92
CA ASN A 413 -14.90 15.11 5.19
C ASN A 413 -14.09 16.32 5.73
N GLY A 414 -12.78 16.19 5.93
CA GLY A 414 -11.91 17.27 6.40
C GLY A 414 -11.83 17.44 7.92
N GLN A 415 -12.44 16.55 8.70
CA GLN A 415 -12.39 16.62 10.17
C GLN A 415 -11.17 15.89 10.71
N ILE A 416 -10.48 16.51 11.66
CA ILE A 416 -9.50 15.82 12.51
C ILE A 416 -10.29 14.93 13.48
N THR A 417 -9.97 13.64 13.48
CA THR A 417 -10.63 12.63 14.30
C THR A 417 -9.63 11.57 14.76
N ARG A 418 -10.13 10.51 15.38
CA ARG A 418 -9.32 9.36 15.78
C ARG A 418 -9.72 8.12 15.00
N GLY A 419 -8.73 7.30 14.65
CA GLY A 419 -8.92 6.04 13.95
C GLY A 419 -8.05 4.93 14.52
N ASN A 420 -8.45 3.69 14.25
CA ASN A 420 -7.76 2.47 14.66
C ASN A 420 -7.30 1.70 13.44
N GLY A 421 -6.10 1.16 13.48
CA GLY A 421 -5.56 0.30 12.43
C GLY A 421 -4.04 0.31 12.37
N THR A 422 -3.45 -0.81 12.01
CA THR A 422 -2.04 -0.90 11.59
C THR A 422 -1.79 0.02 10.38
N SER A 423 -2.85 0.30 9.63
CA SER A 423 -2.87 1.28 8.53
C SER A 423 -2.45 2.70 8.94
N PHE A 424 -2.51 3.04 10.23
CA PHE A 424 -2.06 4.34 10.75
C PHE A 424 -0.71 4.24 11.45
N ALA A 425 -0.38 3.09 12.05
CA ALA A 425 0.95 2.83 12.61
C ALA A 425 2.03 2.85 11.50
N SER A 426 1.73 2.30 10.34
CA SER A 426 2.63 2.28 9.18
C SER A 426 3.03 3.68 8.69
N PRO A 427 2.11 4.60 8.35
CA PRO A 427 2.50 5.95 7.92
C PRO A 427 3.16 6.77 9.03
N ILE A 428 2.80 6.59 10.31
CA ILE A 428 3.48 7.23 11.43
C ILE A 428 4.96 6.84 11.42
N THR A 429 5.27 5.55 11.27
CA THR A 429 6.64 5.04 11.13
C THR A 429 7.29 5.53 9.84
N CYS A 430 6.58 5.51 8.71
CA CYS A 430 7.06 5.96 7.41
C CYS A 430 7.59 7.40 7.44
N GLY A 431 6.83 8.32 8.02
CA GLY A 431 7.25 9.72 8.14
C GLY A 431 8.48 9.87 9.03
N MET A 432 8.59 9.09 10.11
CA MET A 432 9.80 9.08 10.95
C MET A 432 11.01 8.51 10.21
N VAL A 433 10.83 7.48 9.38
CA VAL A 433 11.88 6.96 8.47
C VAL A 433 12.33 8.06 7.51
N ALA A 434 11.43 8.87 6.98
CA ALA A 434 11.79 9.99 6.11
C ALA A 434 12.63 11.04 6.85
N CYS A 435 12.30 11.37 8.09
CA CYS A 435 13.07 12.28 8.93
C CYS A 435 14.47 11.71 9.23
N LEU A 436 14.54 10.44 9.62
CA LEU A 436 15.81 9.74 9.86
C LEU A 436 16.69 9.72 8.62
N TRP A 437 16.13 9.38 7.46
CA TRP A 437 16.91 9.31 6.22
C TRP A 437 17.34 10.69 5.71
N GLN A 438 16.52 11.73 5.93
CA GLN A 438 16.96 13.12 5.75
C GLN A 438 18.20 13.44 6.59
N ALA A 439 18.23 12.98 7.86
CA ALA A 439 19.35 13.18 8.78
C ALA A 439 20.60 12.33 8.42
N LEU A 440 20.37 11.15 7.81
CA LEU A 440 21.42 10.17 7.45
C LEU A 440 21.48 9.95 5.93
N PRO A 441 21.75 10.99 5.14
CA PRO A 441 21.64 10.92 3.68
C PRO A 441 22.66 9.98 3.03
N HIS A 442 23.70 9.54 3.75
CA HIS A 442 24.71 8.58 3.29
C HIS A 442 24.27 7.12 3.41
N CYS A 443 23.24 6.83 4.19
CA CYS A 443 22.75 5.48 4.39
C CYS A 443 21.97 4.96 3.18
N THR A 444 22.10 3.66 2.93
CA THR A 444 21.28 2.92 1.96
C THR A 444 19.93 2.56 2.59
N ALA A 445 18.94 2.17 1.76
CA ALA A 445 17.63 1.69 2.24
C ALA A 445 17.79 0.55 3.27
N LYS A 446 18.63 -0.44 2.97
CA LYS A 446 18.90 -1.57 3.88
C LYS A 446 19.54 -1.13 5.20
N GLN A 447 20.44 -0.14 5.16
CA GLN A 447 21.03 0.41 6.39
C GLN A 447 20.01 1.16 7.24
N ILE A 448 19.11 1.92 6.62
CA ILE A 448 18.01 2.59 7.35
C ILE A 448 17.11 1.56 8.03
N ILE A 449 16.67 0.50 7.31
CA ILE A 449 15.85 -0.58 7.90
C ILE A 449 16.58 -1.20 9.11
N LYS A 450 17.86 -1.54 8.94
CA LYS A 450 18.68 -2.13 10.00
C LYS A 450 18.78 -1.22 11.23
N ILE A 451 19.09 0.06 11.03
CA ILE A 451 19.23 1.04 12.12
C ILE A 451 17.90 1.22 12.88
N VAL A 452 16.76 1.20 12.16
CA VAL A 452 15.43 1.25 12.78
C VAL A 452 15.19 0.03 13.65
N HIS A 453 15.53 -1.19 13.19
CA HIS A 453 15.44 -2.40 14.03
C HIS A 453 16.34 -2.30 15.27
N GLU A 454 17.61 -1.90 15.10
CA GLU A 454 18.60 -1.82 16.16
C GLU A 454 18.29 -0.73 17.20
N SER A 455 17.43 0.24 16.89
CA SER A 455 16.98 1.28 17.83
C SER A 455 15.74 0.87 18.63
N ALA A 456 15.12 -0.26 18.29
CA ALA A 456 13.88 -0.68 18.90
C ALA A 456 14.12 -1.32 20.28
N ASP A 457 13.19 -1.09 21.22
CA ASP A 457 13.31 -1.43 22.64
C ASP A 457 13.35 -2.93 22.96
N ARG A 458 13.04 -3.79 21.97
CA ARG A 458 13.08 -5.26 22.08
C ARG A 458 14.07 -5.91 21.11
N TYR A 459 15.01 -5.15 20.57
CA TYR A 459 15.93 -5.64 19.54
C TYR A 459 16.64 -6.94 19.93
N GLU A 460 17.07 -7.05 21.19
CA GLU A 460 17.77 -8.25 21.70
C GLU A 460 16.84 -9.45 21.94
N TYR A 461 15.54 -9.22 22.09
CA TYR A 461 14.55 -10.24 22.43
C TYR A 461 13.25 -10.06 21.61
N PRO A 462 13.33 -10.13 20.27
CA PRO A 462 12.16 -9.93 19.43
C PRO A 462 11.19 -11.09 19.52
N ASP A 463 9.91 -10.82 19.32
CA ASP A 463 8.86 -11.81 19.27
C ASP A 463 7.90 -11.59 18.08
N ASN A 464 6.93 -12.48 17.91
CA ASN A 464 5.99 -12.41 16.80
C ASN A 464 4.73 -11.56 17.06
N ILE A 465 4.67 -10.84 18.18
CA ILE A 465 3.59 -9.91 18.54
C ILE A 465 4.09 -8.47 18.42
N PHE A 466 5.25 -8.19 19.02
CA PHE A 466 5.85 -6.87 19.08
C PHE A 466 7.00 -6.67 18.07
N GLY A 467 7.43 -7.72 17.39
CA GLY A 467 8.62 -7.65 16.55
C GLY A 467 9.85 -7.27 17.35
N TYR A 468 10.66 -6.37 16.80
CA TYR A 468 11.78 -5.74 17.52
C TYR A 468 11.33 -4.66 18.51
N GLY A 469 10.04 -4.36 18.60
CA GLY A 469 9.47 -3.40 19.54
C GLY A 469 9.27 -1.99 18.96
N ILE A 470 9.30 -0.99 19.85
CA ILE A 470 9.09 0.42 19.52
C ILE A 470 10.43 1.02 19.09
N PRO A 471 10.61 1.48 17.84
CA PRO A 471 11.85 2.13 17.43
C PRO A 471 11.99 3.52 18.07
N ASP A 472 13.18 3.81 18.57
CA ASP A 472 13.57 5.14 18.99
C ASP A 472 14.32 5.84 17.85
N PHE A 473 13.65 6.78 17.17
CA PHE A 473 14.23 7.44 16.00
C PHE A 473 15.33 8.44 16.35
N TRP A 474 15.38 8.94 17.58
CA TRP A 474 16.52 9.75 18.02
C TRP A 474 17.76 8.88 18.24
N GLU A 475 17.60 7.75 18.93
CA GLU A 475 18.66 6.77 19.10
C GLU A 475 19.15 6.22 17.74
N ALA A 476 18.23 5.95 16.82
CA ALA A 476 18.54 5.56 15.43
C ALA A 476 19.42 6.61 14.74
N TYR A 477 19.12 7.90 14.92
CA TYR A 477 19.95 9.00 14.39
C TYR A 477 21.34 9.01 15.03
N ILE A 478 21.45 8.89 16.34
CA ILE A 478 22.73 8.86 17.05
C ILE A 478 23.60 7.70 16.55
N LYS A 479 23.05 6.49 16.49
CA LYS A 479 23.75 5.29 15.97
C LYS A 479 24.20 5.47 14.54
N GLY A 480 23.31 5.93 13.68
CA GLY A 480 23.60 6.09 12.24
C GLY A 480 24.57 7.23 11.92
N SER A 481 24.63 8.26 12.73
CA SER A 481 25.54 9.41 12.55
C SER A 481 26.97 9.13 13.04
N GLY A 482 27.19 8.06 13.79
CA GLY A 482 28.45 7.78 14.46
C GLY A 482 28.74 8.74 15.63
N LEU A 483 27.77 9.52 16.04
CA LEU A 483 27.84 10.35 17.25
C LEU A 483 27.76 9.40 18.46
N ASN A 484 28.88 9.14 19.12
CA ASN A 484 28.84 8.56 20.45
C ASN A 484 28.19 9.60 21.37
N LEU A 485 27.13 9.21 22.07
CA LEU A 485 26.66 9.94 23.24
C LEU A 485 27.80 9.91 24.28
N MET A 486 28.72 10.86 24.21
CA MET A 486 29.48 11.22 25.38
C MET A 486 28.51 11.98 26.28
N GLU A 487 28.02 11.28 27.28
CA GLU A 487 27.29 11.63 28.51
C GLU A 487 26.48 12.92 28.56
#